data_3f1afc44f3b46010e23bdcb1df45e6c0
#
_entry.id   3f1afc44f3b46010e23bdcb1df45e6c0
#
_cell.length_a   1.000
_cell.length_b   1.000
_cell.length_c   1.000
_cell.angle_alpha   90.00
_cell.angle_beta   90.00
_cell.angle_gamma   90.00
#
_symmetry.space_group_name_H-M   'P 1'
#
loop_
_entity.id
_entity.type
_entity.pdbx_description
1 polymer ?
#
loop_
_entity_poly.entity_id
_entity_poly.type
_entity_poly.pdbx_seq_one_letter_code
_entity_poly.pdbx_strand_id
1 'polypeptide(L)'
;MTALALDIGGTKMTAALVGEDGRPQNPVTVPTPESGVWPACASLLRKIAPGQHIDRIGVACSGPVNLETGSVAPINIDEWKNGFGLGEHISAVLPDAEIRLAMDGSAAALGEYRFGAAVGVPDVLSLVVSTGIGGGLVLGGKIVAGASGNAGHIGHIVVPGSTTPCACGGIGCVETVSSGPSAVRWAREQGWPGSTGVELAADAAAGEPRAITALQRAGVALGQAIASAVALTDVRMVVIGGGFAQAGPPLWDPIRESIGLHARLTFLDGLQVVPAALGGLGTLAGAAALTA
;
A
#
# COMPACT_ATOMS: atom_id res chain seq x y z
N MET A 1 -10.77 9.50 25.17
CA MET A 1 -10.51 8.16 24.59
C MET A 1 -9.13 8.21 23.98
N THR A 2 -8.22 7.36 24.47
CA THR A 2 -6.83 7.35 23.99
C THR A 2 -6.67 6.25 22.96
N ALA A 3 -6.17 6.60 21.77
CA ALA A 3 -6.01 5.66 20.69
C ALA A 3 -4.58 5.62 20.17
N LEU A 4 -4.16 4.47 19.68
CA LEU A 4 -2.89 4.21 19.01
C LEU A 4 -3.10 3.87 17.55
N ALA A 5 -2.14 4.26 16.71
CA ALA A 5 -1.98 3.78 15.35
C ALA A 5 -0.66 3.01 15.24
N LEU A 6 -0.68 1.87 14.57
CA LEU A 6 0.47 1.01 14.32
C LEU A 6 0.49 0.59 12.86
N ASP A 7 1.62 0.79 12.22
CA ASP A 7 1.92 0.34 10.84
C ASP A 7 3.09 -0.64 10.88
N ILE A 8 2.89 -1.88 10.40
CA ILE A 8 3.88 -2.95 10.39
C ILE A 8 4.18 -3.34 8.94
N GLY A 9 5.31 -2.91 8.45
CA GLY A 9 5.84 -3.28 7.14
C GLY A 9 7.08 -4.18 7.23
N GLY A 10 7.47 -4.76 6.11
CA GLY A 10 8.66 -5.63 6.04
C GLY A 10 10.00 -4.93 6.28
N THR A 11 10.06 -3.60 6.18
CA THR A 11 11.30 -2.83 6.32
C THR A 11 11.31 -1.97 7.58
N LYS A 12 10.15 -1.48 7.98
CA LYS A 12 9.99 -0.59 9.14
C LYS A 12 8.64 -0.81 9.82
N MET A 13 8.59 -0.50 11.10
CA MET A 13 7.36 -0.38 11.89
C MET A 13 7.23 1.05 12.40
N THR A 14 6.03 1.62 12.37
CA THR A 14 5.78 2.98 12.84
C THR A 14 4.56 2.99 13.75
N ALA A 15 4.66 3.66 14.90
CA ALA A 15 3.53 3.83 15.81
C ALA A 15 3.40 5.29 16.24
N ALA A 16 2.17 5.69 16.58
CA ALA A 16 1.85 7.03 17.05
C ALA A 16 0.62 7.01 17.96
N LEU A 17 0.51 7.98 18.86
CA LEU A 17 -0.78 8.33 19.45
C LEU A 17 -1.67 8.99 18.40
N VAL A 18 -2.98 8.79 18.52
CA VAL A 18 -3.96 9.45 17.66
C VAL A 18 -4.45 10.71 18.35
N GLY A 19 -4.35 11.84 17.67
CA GLY A 19 -4.82 13.12 18.18
C GLY A 19 -6.33 13.29 18.13
N GLU A 20 -6.83 14.37 18.68
CA GLU A 20 -8.26 14.72 18.67
C GLU A 20 -8.80 14.92 17.24
N ASP A 21 -7.94 15.32 16.30
CA ASP A 21 -8.24 15.44 14.87
C ASP A 21 -8.24 14.11 14.13
N GLY A 22 -8.00 12.99 14.83
CA GLY A 22 -7.91 11.64 14.28
C GLY A 22 -6.60 11.33 13.55
N ARG A 23 -5.62 12.24 13.56
CA ARG A 23 -4.33 12.06 12.88
C ARG A 23 -3.27 11.48 13.82
N PRO A 24 -2.30 10.70 13.26
CA PRO A 24 -1.17 10.24 14.05
C PRO A 24 -0.29 11.41 14.48
N GLN A 25 0.07 11.45 15.77
CA GLN A 25 0.89 12.49 16.36
C GLN A 25 2.25 11.94 16.78
N ASN A 26 3.33 12.71 16.48
CA ASN A 26 4.70 12.38 16.85
C ASN A 26 5.08 10.92 16.53
N PRO A 27 4.97 10.48 15.25
CA PRO A 27 5.22 9.10 14.89
C PRO A 27 6.67 8.69 15.20
N VAL A 28 6.83 7.50 15.76
CA VAL A 28 8.14 6.89 16.00
C VAL A 28 8.28 5.69 15.08
N THR A 29 9.36 5.69 14.31
CA THR A 29 9.68 4.61 13.37
C THR A 29 10.90 3.83 13.86
N VAL A 30 10.84 2.52 13.74
CA VAL A 30 11.96 1.59 13.98
C VAL A 30 12.10 0.65 12.78
N PRO A 31 13.29 0.15 12.47
CA PRO A 31 13.44 -0.89 11.45
C PRO A 31 12.73 -2.17 11.88
N THR A 32 12.19 -2.91 10.92
CA THR A 32 11.70 -4.27 11.15
C THR A 32 12.92 -5.20 11.19
N PRO A 33 13.20 -5.88 12.30
CA PRO A 33 14.35 -6.77 12.39
C PRO A 33 14.08 -8.08 11.62
N GLU A 34 15.13 -8.77 11.21
CA GLU A 34 15.03 -10.09 10.57
C GLU A 34 14.46 -11.17 11.51
N SER A 35 14.68 -11.01 12.83
CA SER A 35 14.15 -11.88 13.88
C SER A 35 13.78 -11.09 15.12
N GLY A 36 12.83 -11.59 15.92
CA GLY A 36 12.31 -10.88 17.07
C GLY A 36 11.42 -9.70 16.68
N VAL A 37 10.66 -9.82 15.60
CA VAL A 37 9.78 -8.76 15.09
C VAL A 37 8.75 -8.35 16.15
N TRP A 38 8.10 -9.34 16.81
CA TRP A 38 7.13 -9.00 17.86
C TRP A 38 7.76 -8.31 19.08
N PRO A 39 8.86 -8.79 19.67
CA PRO A 39 9.56 -8.06 20.75
C PRO A 39 9.87 -6.60 20.41
N ALA A 40 10.34 -6.33 19.18
CA ALA A 40 10.59 -4.97 18.71
C ALA A 40 9.30 -4.14 18.60
N CYS A 41 8.23 -4.71 18.05
CA CYS A 41 6.92 -4.09 17.96
C CYS A 41 6.35 -3.78 19.36
N ALA A 42 6.37 -4.73 20.28
CA ALA A 42 5.91 -4.54 21.65
C ALA A 42 6.71 -3.47 22.40
N SER A 43 8.02 -3.39 22.16
CA SER A 43 8.88 -2.33 22.70
C SER A 43 8.46 -0.96 22.14
N LEU A 44 8.16 -0.86 20.86
CA LEU A 44 7.67 0.37 20.23
C LEU A 44 6.35 0.82 20.84
N LEU A 45 5.37 -0.08 21.02
CA LEU A 45 4.08 0.23 21.63
C LEU A 45 4.26 0.77 23.08
N ARG A 46 5.09 0.11 23.90
CA ARG A 46 5.37 0.59 25.27
C ARG A 46 6.07 1.94 25.29
N LYS A 47 6.90 2.23 24.31
CA LYS A 47 7.60 3.52 24.18
C LYS A 47 6.65 4.66 23.82
N ILE A 48 5.64 4.41 22.98
CA ILE A 48 4.67 5.42 22.54
C ILE A 48 3.69 5.77 23.66
N ALA A 49 3.26 4.80 24.45
CA ALA A 49 2.23 4.96 25.48
C ALA A 49 2.72 4.44 26.85
N PRO A 50 3.75 5.03 27.45
CA PRO A 50 4.32 4.53 28.71
C PRO A 50 3.31 4.67 29.87
N GLY A 51 2.77 3.52 30.32
CA GLY A 51 1.81 3.49 31.43
C GLY A 51 0.44 4.11 31.16
N GLN A 52 0.13 4.46 29.91
CA GLN A 52 -1.16 5.01 29.53
C GLN A 52 -2.18 3.91 29.27
N HIS A 53 -3.42 4.15 29.68
CA HIS A 53 -4.55 3.32 29.27
C HIS A 53 -4.89 3.62 27.81
N ILE A 54 -4.98 2.58 26.99
CA ILE A 54 -5.32 2.66 25.56
C ILE A 54 -6.68 2.02 25.35
N ASP A 55 -7.63 2.84 24.86
CA ASP A 55 -8.99 2.37 24.59
C ASP A 55 -9.09 1.64 23.22
N ARG A 56 -8.31 2.10 22.23
CA ARG A 56 -8.33 1.55 20.85
C ARG A 56 -6.95 1.53 20.23
N ILE A 57 -6.71 0.53 19.39
CA ILE A 57 -5.56 0.49 18.51
C ILE A 57 -5.99 0.14 17.08
N GLY A 58 -5.66 1.02 16.13
CA GLY A 58 -5.75 0.73 14.70
C GLY A 58 -4.42 0.17 14.22
N VAL A 59 -4.46 -0.96 13.54
CA VAL A 59 -3.28 -1.69 13.09
C VAL A 59 -3.35 -1.87 11.58
N ALA A 60 -2.34 -1.41 10.89
CA ALA A 60 -2.08 -1.75 9.51
C ALA A 60 -0.91 -2.74 9.45
N CYS A 61 -1.07 -3.82 8.71
CA CYS A 61 -0.02 -4.82 8.51
C CYS A 61 0.03 -5.25 7.05
N SER A 62 1.24 -5.51 6.56
CA SER A 62 1.40 -6.16 5.26
C SER A 62 0.62 -7.48 5.23
N GLY A 63 -0.05 -7.73 4.10
CA GLY A 63 -0.91 -8.92 3.95
C GLY A 63 -0.16 -10.19 3.55
N PRO A 64 -0.89 -11.33 3.53
CA PRO A 64 -2.30 -11.44 3.84
C PRO A 64 -2.63 -11.32 5.33
N VAL A 65 -3.86 -10.87 5.60
CA VAL A 65 -4.43 -10.79 6.95
C VAL A 65 -5.64 -11.70 7.07
N ASN A 66 -5.98 -12.11 8.30
CA ASN A 66 -7.23 -12.79 8.61
C ASN A 66 -7.94 -12.00 9.72
N LEU A 67 -9.01 -11.30 9.36
CA LEU A 67 -9.74 -10.43 10.29
C LEU A 67 -10.55 -11.20 11.33
N GLU A 68 -10.94 -12.43 11.04
CA GLU A 68 -11.71 -13.27 11.98
C GLU A 68 -10.84 -13.72 13.17
N THR A 69 -9.59 -14.12 12.88
CA THR A 69 -8.65 -14.61 13.91
C THR A 69 -7.70 -13.53 14.41
N GLY A 70 -7.64 -12.36 13.76
CA GLY A 70 -6.66 -11.32 14.06
C GLY A 70 -5.21 -11.73 13.71
N SER A 71 -5.03 -12.72 12.82
CA SER A 71 -3.72 -13.21 12.42
C SER A 71 -3.25 -12.59 11.11
N VAL A 72 -1.93 -12.60 10.90
CA VAL A 72 -1.27 -12.07 9.70
C VAL A 72 -0.23 -13.07 9.18
N ALA A 73 0.00 -13.08 7.87
CA ALA A 73 1.01 -13.93 7.24
C ALA A 73 1.78 -13.15 6.16
N PRO A 74 2.43 -12.02 6.50
CA PRO A 74 3.06 -11.13 5.54
C PRO A 74 4.22 -11.80 4.81
N ILE A 75 4.20 -11.79 3.49
CA ILE A 75 5.22 -12.41 2.63
C ILE A 75 6.61 -11.77 2.84
N ASN A 76 6.63 -10.50 3.21
CA ASN A 76 7.84 -9.68 3.39
C ASN A 76 8.36 -9.62 4.84
N ILE A 77 7.83 -10.45 5.75
CA ILE A 77 8.31 -10.64 7.12
C ILE A 77 8.51 -12.15 7.33
N ASP A 78 9.72 -12.63 7.12
CA ASP A 78 10.03 -14.07 7.09
C ASP A 78 9.61 -14.82 8.36
N GLU A 79 9.76 -14.18 9.53
CA GLU A 79 9.37 -14.77 10.82
C GLU A 79 7.84 -15.02 10.90
N TRP A 80 7.02 -14.24 10.18
CA TRP A 80 5.56 -14.30 10.26
C TRP A 80 4.88 -14.91 9.02
N LYS A 81 5.61 -15.22 7.98
CA LYS A 81 5.06 -15.69 6.69
C LYS A 81 4.19 -16.95 6.77
N ASN A 82 4.37 -17.78 7.81
CA ASN A 82 3.58 -18.98 8.05
C ASN A 82 2.39 -18.77 9.01
N GLY A 83 2.12 -17.51 9.38
CA GLY A 83 1.06 -17.11 10.28
C GLY A 83 1.57 -16.65 11.64
N PHE A 84 1.03 -15.52 12.10
CA PHE A 84 1.32 -14.92 13.39
C PHE A 84 0.05 -14.33 14.00
N GLY A 85 -0.27 -14.68 15.25
CA GLY A 85 -1.45 -14.23 15.99
C GLY A 85 -1.28 -12.79 16.50
N LEU A 86 -1.26 -11.81 15.60
CA LEU A 86 -0.96 -10.41 15.93
C LEU A 86 -1.95 -9.84 16.94
N GLY A 87 -3.25 -10.10 16.76
CA GLY A 87 -4.29 -9.63 17.67
C GLY A 87 -4.12 -10.13 19.09
N GLU A 88 -3.82 -11.44 19.26
CA GLU A 88 -3.56 -12.05 20.57
C GLU A 88 -2.35 -11.41 21.26
N HIS A 89 -1.27 -11.22 20.51
CA HIS A 89 -0.05 -10.61 21.04
C HIS A 89 -0.25 -9.12 21.42
N ILE A 90 -1.04 -8.37 20.65
CA ILE A 90 -1.40 -6.98 21.00
C ILE A 90 -2.25 -6.97 22.27
N SER A 91 -3.26 -7.85 22.38
CA SER A 91 -4.10 -7.96 23.59
C SER A 91 -3.30 -8.28 24.85
N ALA A 92 -2.21 -9.04 24.73
CA ALA A 92 -1.31 -9.32 25.87
C ALA A 92 -0.53 -8.08 26.35
N VAL A 93 -0.33 -7.07 25.49
CA VAL A 93 0.37 -5.81 25.82
C VAL A 93 -0.61 -4.70 26.15
N LEU A 94 -1.76 -4.67 25.49
CA LEU A 94 -2.82 -3.65 25.63
C LEU A 94 -4.16 -4.37 25.88
N PRO A 95 -4.38 -4.90 27.12
CA PRO A 95 -5.49 -5.84 27.39
C PRO A 95 -6.88 -5.19 27.25
N ASP A 96 -6.98 -3.89 27.42
CA ASP A 96 -8.25 -3.16 27.38
C ASP A 96 -8.54 -2.52 26.02
N ALA A 97 -7.60 -2.58 25.08
CA ALA A 97 -7.73 -1.92 23.79
C ALA A 97 -8.61 -2.70 22.80
N GLU A 98 -9.59 -2.02 22.21
CA GLU A 98 -10.28 -2.52 21.01
C GLU A 98 -9.29 -2.53 19.83
N ILE A 99 -9.03 -3.70 19.25
CA ILE A 99 -8.09 -3.87 18.14
C ILE A 99 -8.84 -3.81 16.81
N ARG A 100 -8.44 -2.92 15.92
CA ARG A 100 -8.95 -2.84 14.54
C ARG A 100 -7.82 -3.05 13.56
N LEU A 101 -7.80 -4.21 12.92
CA LEU A 101 -6.78 -4.63 11.96
C LEU A 101 -7.24 -4.38 10.52
N ALA A 102 -6.34 -3.91 9.68
CA ALA A 102 -6.52 -3.84 8.23
C ALA A 102 -5.20 -4.21 7.52
N MET A 103 -5.32 -4.63 6.27
CA MET A 103 -4.17 -4.73 5.36
C MET A 103 -3.60 -3.32 5.12
N ASP A 104 -2.27 -3.22 4.97
CA ASP A 104 -1.55 -1.96 4.76
C ASP A 104 -2.09 -1.13 3.58
N GLY A 105 -2.39 -1.77 2.44
CA GLY A 105 -3.00 -1.11 1.29
C GLY A 105 -4.41 -0.58 1.56
N SER A 106 -5.22 -1.31 2.33
CA SER A 106 -6.56 -0.87 2.76
C SER A 106 -6.47 0.29 3.74
N ALA A 107 -5.52 0.24 4.67
CA ALA A 107 -5.25 1.36 5.57
C ALA A 107 -4.77 2.59 4.79
N ALA A 108 -3.86 2.44 3.82
CA ALA A 108 -3.43 3.56 2.98
C ALA A 108 -4.61 4.21 2.23
N ALA A 109 -5.53 3.40 1.69
CA ALA A 109 -6.75 3.90 1.04
C ALA A 109 -7.62 4.71 2.02
N LEU A 110 -7.83 4.20 3.23
CA LEU A 110 -8.59 4.89 4.27
C LEU A 110 -7.88 6.19 4.70
N GLY A 111 -6.56 6.18 4.81
CA GLY A 111 -5.76 7.36 5.12
C GLY A 111 -5.96 8.47 4.09
N GLU A 112 -5.83 8.14 2.80
CA GLU A 112 -6.03 9.11 1.72
C GLU A 112 -7.48 9.60 1.64
N TYR A 113 -8.46 8.75 1.92
CA TYR A 113 -9.86 9.13 2.03
C TYR A 113 -10.13 10.10 3.19
N ARG A 114 -9.56 9.84 4.36
CA ARG A 114 -9.84 10.63 5.58
C ARG A 114 -9.02 11.92 5.64
N PHE A 115 -7.79 11.91 5.14
CA PHE A 115 -6.83 12.97 5.44
C PHE A 115 -6.00 13.44 4.23
N GLY A 116 -6.11 12.76 3.08
CA GLY A 116 -5.23 12.95 1.92
C GLY A 116 -5.95 13.40 0.66
N ALA A 117 -5.51 12.86 -0.48
CA ALA A 117 -5.94 13.26 -1.80
C ALA A 117 -7.41 12.97 -2.10
N ALA A 118 -8.04 12.03 -1.37
CA ALA A 118 -9.40 11.59 -1.61
C ALA A 118 -10.43 12.12 -0.59
N VAL A 119 -10.09 13.16 0.17
CA VAL A 119 -11.04 13.79 1.10
C VAL A 119 -12.28 14.26 0.34
N GLY A 120 -13.46 13.82 0.81
CA GLY A 120 -14.76 14.14 0.19
C GLY A 120 -15.16 13.23 -0.98
N VAL A 121 -14.32 12.27 -1.38
CA VAL A 121 -14.62 11.29 -2.44
C VAL A 121 -14.86 9.93 -1.79
N PRO A 122 -16.12 9.43 -1.72
CA PRO A 122 -16.43 8.22 -0.94
C PRO A 122 -16.00 6.90 -1.60
N ASP A 123 -15.72 6.93 -2.93
CA ASP A 123 -15.42 5.73 -3.71
C ASP A 123 -14.04 5.86 -4.35
N VAL A 124 -13.06 5.17 -3.75
CA VAL A 124 -11.63 5.34 -4.04
C VAL A 124 -10.94 3.99 -4.16
N LEU A 125 -10.13 3.84 -5.21
CA LEU A 125 -9.08 2.82 -5.30
C LEU A 125 -7.74 3.49 -4.99
N SER A 126 -7.03 3.01 -3.98
CA SER A 126 -5.67 3.48 -3.69
C SER A 126 -4.64 2.40 -4.01
N LEU A 127 -3.53 2.81 -4.61
CA LEU A 127 -2.38 1.97 -4.91
C LEU A 127 -1.14 2.50 -4.20
N VAL A 128 -0.31 1.57 -3.74
CA VAL A 128 1.06 1.84 -3.27
C VAL A 128 2.03 1.12 -4.19
N VAL A 129 2.72 1.88 -5.05
CA VAL A 129 3.67 1.37 -6.04
C VAL A 129 5.10 1.66 -5.55
N SER A 130 5.79 0.62 -5.09
CA SER A 130 7.11 0.73 -4.44
C SER A 130 7.95 -0.53 -4.73
N THR A 131 8.47 -1.21 -3.70
CA THR A 131 9.14 -2.52 -3.82
C THR A 131 8.19 -3.59 -4.34
N GLY A 132 6.91 -3.52 -3.94
CA GLY A 132 5.79 -4.26 -4.48
C GLY A 132 4.68 -3.32 -4.93
N ILE A 133 3.52 -3.89 -5.27
CA ILE A 133 2.30 -3.16 -5.58
C ILE A 133 1.19 -3.67 -4.68
N GLY A 134 0.82 -2.85 -3.70
CA GLY A 134 -0.35 -3.04 -2.86
C GLY A 134 -1.48 -2.09 -3.25
N GLY A 135 -2.64 -2.31 -2.67
CA GLY A 135 -3.76 -1.40 -2.83
C GLY A 135 -4.90 -1.70 -1.87
N GLY A 136 -5.88 -0.83 -1.89
CA GLY A 136 -7.09 -0.95 -1.08
C GLY A 136 -8.25 -0.19 -1.70
N LEU A 137 -9.45 -0.57 -1.30
CA LEU A 137 -10.70 0.01 -1.76
C LEU A 137 -11.44 0.66 -0.59
N VAL A 138 -11.96 1.85 -0.84
CA VAL A 138 -12.97 2.51 -0.01
C VAL A 138 -14.21 2.69 -0.89
N LEU A 139 -15.35 2.16 -0.48
CA LEU A 139 -16.63 2.34 -1.15
C LEU A 139 -17.67 2.85 -0.15
N GLY A 140 -18.42 3.90 -0.52
CA GLY A 140 -19.34 4.56 0.40
C GLY A 140 -18.66 5.06 1.69
N GLY A 141 -17.38 5.45 1.62
CA GLY A 141 -16.61 5.93 2.75
C GLY A 141 -16.11 4.84 3.71
N LYS A 142 -16.21 3.56 3.35
CA LYS A 142 -15.79 2.42 4.18
C LYS A 142 -14.78 1.54 3.45
N ILE A 143 -13.83 0.99 4.20
CA ILE A 143 -12.92 -0.02 3.66
C ILE A 143 -13.73 -1.22 3.16
N VAL A 144 -13.39 -1.68 1.96
CA VAL A 144 -13.84 -2.96 1.43
C VAL A 144 -12.83 -4.02 1.87
N ALA A 145 -13.15 -4.73 2.93
CA ALA A 145 -12.25 -5.76 3.47
C ALA A 145 -12.27 -7.06 2.64
N GLY A 146 -13.40 -7.37 1.99
CA GLY A 146 -13.61 -8.68 1.38
C GLY A 146 -13.90 -9.77 2.42
N ALA A 147 -13.94 -11.01 1.98
CA ALA A 147 -14.32 -12.15 2.83
C ALA A 147 -13.29 -12.44 3.95
N SER A 148 -12.01 -12.17 3.73
CA SER A 148 -10.93 -12.50 4.65
C SER A 148 -10.14 -11.28 5.17
N GLY A 149 -10.40 -10.09 4.64
CA GLY A 149 -9.63 -8.88 4.94
C GLY A 149 -8.65 -8.46 3.84
N ASN A 150 -8.63 -9.18 2.70
CA ASN A 150 -7.59 -9.03 1.69
C ASN A 150 -8.10 -8.45 0.35
N ALA A 151 -9.25 -7.79 0.31
CA ALA A 151 -9.69 -7.11 -0.91
C ALA A 151 -8.75 -5.93 -1.25
N GLY A 152 -8.50 -5.74 -2.54
CA GLY A 152 -7.66 -4.63 -3.01
C GLY A 152 -6.23 -5.03 -3.40
N HIS A 153 -5.87 -6.31 -3.43
CA HIS A 153 -4.57 -6.81 -3.92
C HIS A 153 -4.37 -6.56 -5.43
N ILE A 154 -4.42 -5.31 -5.85
CA ILE A 154 -4.33 -4.89 -7.25
C ILE A 154 -3.00 -5.31 -7.91
N GLY A 155 -1.93 -5.44 -7.14
CA GLY A 155 -0.63 -5.90 -7.63
C GLY A 155 -0.65 -7.29 -8.27
N HIS A 156 -1.70 -8.08 -7.98
CA HIS A 156 -1.87 -9.44 -8.51
C HIS A 156 -2.91 -9.54 -9.65
N ILE A 157 -3.42 -8.42 -10.15
CA ILE A 157 -4.17 -8.41 -11.41
C ILE A 157 -3.23 -8.84 -12.53
N VAL A 158 -3.66 -9.82 -13.32
CA VAL A 158 -2.92 -10.29 -14.49
C VAL A 158 -3.03 -9.26 -15.62
N VAL A 159 -1.89 -8.86 -16.18
CA VAL A 159 -1.83 -7.90 -17.28
C VAL A 159 -1.49 -8.57 -18.60
N PRO A 160 -2.04 -8.07 -19.73
CA PRO A 160 -1.79 -8.64 -21.05
C PRO A 160 -0.29 -8.73 -21.38
N GLY A 161 0.12 -9.84 -21.99
CA GLY A 161 1.48 -10.05 -22.47
C GLY A 161 2.53 -10.35 -21.40
N SER A 162 2.19 -10.33 -20.11
CA SER A 162 3.10 -10.74 -19.05
C SER A 162 3.01 -12.25 -18.80
N THR A 163 4.15 -12.93 -18.90
CA THR A 163 4.31 -14.35 -18.57
C THR A 163 5.26 -14.58 -17.40
N THR A 164 5.65 -13.51 -16.72
CA THR A 164 6.62 -13.55 -15.62
C THR A 164 5.99 -14.21 -14.38
N PRO A 165 6.64 -15.23 -13.78
CA PRO A 165 6.20 -15.80 -12.51
C PRO A 165 6.21 -14.76 -11.40
N CYS A 166 5.18 -14.79 -10.54
CA CYS A 166 5.04 -13.91 -9.39
C CYS A 166 5.34 -14.66 -8.09
N ALA A 167 5.85 -13.95 -7.08
CA ALA A 167 6.09 -14.51 -5.74
C ALA A 167 4.81 -15.05 -5.08
N CYS A 168 3.61 -14.60 -5.51
CA CYS A 168 2.34 -15.15 -5.04
C CYS A 168 2.02 -16.56 -5.57
N GLY A 169 2.86 -17.12 -6.45
CA GLY A 169 2.65 -18.40 -7.15
C GLY A 169 1.89 -18.28 -8.48
N GLY A 170 1.33 -17.11 -8.79
CA GLY A 170 0.66 -16.82 -10.07
C GLY A 170 1.63 -16.40 -11.17
N ILE A 171 1.10 -16.15 -12.38
CA ILE A 171 1.87 -15.73 -13.55
C ILE A 171 1.22 -14.45 -14.11
N GLY A 172 2.05 -13.48 -14.49
CA GLY A 172 1.59 -12.29 -15.22
C GLY A 172 1.01 -11.18 -14.36
N CYS A 173 1.20 -11.20 -13.03
CA CYS A 173 0.76 -10.14 -12.13
C CYS A 173 1.40 -8.79 -12.50
N VAL A 174 0.64 -7.69 -12.39
CA VAL A 174 1.14 -6.34 -12.71
C VAL A 174 2.39 -5.98 -11.88
N GLU A 175 2.51 -6.47 -10.66
CA GLU A 175 3.68 -6.27 -9.81
C GLU A 175 4.97 -6.76 -10.46
N THR A 176 4.93 -7.87 -11.20
CA THR A 176 6.11 -8.42 -11.91
C THR A 176 6.57 -7.56 -13.08
N VAL A 177 5.77 -6.58 -13.47
CA VAL A 177 6.04 -5.64 -14.56
C VAL A 177 6.34 -4.24 -14.04
N SER A 178 5.59 -3.79 -13.04
CA SER A 178 5.44 -2.36 -12.70
C SER A 178 5.91 -2.00 -11.29
N SER A 179 6.37 -2.96 -10.46
CA SER A 179 7.08 -2.59 -9.24
C SER A 179 8.46 -2.00 -9.55
N GLY A 180 9.01 -1.21 -8.62
CA GLY A 180 10.35 -0.62 -8.80
C GLY A 180 11.42 -1.66 -9.15
N PRO A 181 11.58 -2.73 -8.36
CA PRO A 181 12.53 -3.81 -8.68
C PRO A 181 12.26 -4.51 -10.01
N SER A 182 11.00 -4.68 -10.40
CA SER A 182 10.64 -5.30 -11.67
C SER A 182 11.01 -4.43 -12.86
N ALA A 183 10.77 -3.12 -12.78
CA ALA A 183 11.17 -2.16 -13.82
C ALA A 183 12.69 -2.07 -13.93
N VAL A 184 13.41 -2.02 -12.81
CA VAL A 184 14.88 -2.04 -12.75
C VAL A 184 15.44 -3.31 -13.38
N ARG A 185 14.94 -4.48 -13.00
CA ARG A 185 15.39 -5.76 -13.58
C ARG A 185 15.23 -5.77 -15.09
N TRP A 186 14.05 -5.37 -15.59
CA TRP A 186 13.81 -5.30 -17.03
C TRP A 186 14.75 -4.33 -17.74
N ALA A 187 14.98 -3.12 -17.19
CA ALA A 187 15.89 -2.13 -17.75
C ALA A 187 17.33 -2.69 -17.86
N ARG A 188 17.78 -3.41 -16.82
CA ARG A 188 19.10 -4.07 -16.81
C ARG A 188 19.22 -5.17 -17.87
N GLU A 189 18.17 -5.94 -18.06
CA GLU A 189 18.09 -6.93 -19.15
C GLU A 189 18.21 -6.28 -20.54
N GLN A 190 17.81 -4.99 -20.67
CA GLN A 190 18.00 -4.17 -21.87
C GLN A 190 19.37 -3.45 -21.89
N GLY A 191 20.26 -3.74 -20.94
CA GLY A 191 21.60 -3.15 -20.88
C GLY A 191 21.70 -1.79 -20.18
N TRP A 192 20.68 -1.38 -19.40
CA TRP A 192 20.78 -0.21 -18.52
C TRP A 192 21.71 -0.55 -17.33
N PRO A 193 22.71 0.33 -16.98
CA PRO A 193 23.73 0.00 -16.00
C PRO A 193 23.35 0.20 -14.55
N GLY A 194 22.27 0.98 -14.27
CA GLY A 194 21.86 1.32 -12.90
C GLY A 194 21.24 0.14 -12.13
N SER A 195 20.93 0.36 -10.87
CA SER A 195 20.57 -0.71 -9.93
C SER A 195 19.32 -0.42 -9.08
N THR A 196 18.85 0.81 -9.04
CA THR A 196 17.73 1.24 -8.18
C THR A 196 16.63 1.95 -8.95
N GLY A 197 15.41 1.93 -8.39
CA GLY A 197 14.28 2.70 -8.97
C GLY A 197 14.51 4.22 -8.95
N VAL A 198 15.30 4.72 -8.00
CA VAL A 198 15.66 6.15 -7.92
C VAL A 198 16.59 6.52 -9.08
N GLU A 199 17.63 5.71 -9.33
CA GLU A 199 18.52 5.90 -10.50
C GLU A 199 17.73 5.78 -11.80
N LEU A 200 16.82 4.80 -11.91
CA LEU A 200 15.99 4.61 -13.09
C LEU A 200 15.13 5.85 -13.40
N ALA A 201 14.53 6.44 -12.36
CA ALA A 201 13.75 7.67 -12.50
C ALA A 201 14.61 8.87 -12.90
N ALA A 202 15.79 9.02 -12.29
CA ALA A 202 16.73 10.10 -12.59
C ALA A 202 17.26 10.01 -14.02
N ASP A 203 17.67 8.82 -14.47
CA ASP A 203 18.18 8.58 -15.81
C ASP A 203 17.09 8.79 -16.88
N ALA A 204 15.86 8.36 -16.59
CA ALA A 204 14.72 8.63 -17.48
C ALA A 204 14.45 10.14 -17.61
N ALA A 205 14.53 10.89 -16.50
CA ALA A 205 14.41 12.34 -16.52
C ALA A 205 15.56 13.02 -17.28
N ALA A 206 16.75 12.42 -17.29
CA ALA A 206 17.91 12.86 -18.05
C ALA A 206 17.85 12.44 -19.54
N GLY A 207 16.84 11.68 -19.96
CA GLY A 207 16.64 11.28 -21.35
C GLY A 207 17.26 9.92 -21.74
N GLU A 208 17.67 9.08 -20.77
CA GLU A 208 18.20 7.75 -21.08
C GLU A 208 17.10 6.85 -21.66
N PRO A 209 17.23 6.39 -22.93
CA PRO A 209 16.13 5.72 -23.63
C PRO A 209 15.66 4.41 -22.97
N ARG A 210 16.59 3.64 -22.38
CA ARG A 210 16.26 2.35 -21.73
C ARG A 210 15.49 2.57 -20.43
N ALA A 211 15.86 3.61 -19.69
CA ALA A 211 15.16 4.01 -18.47
C ALA A 211 13.75 4.52 -18.78
N ILE A 212 13.61 5.37 -19.80
CA ILE A 212 12.30 5.83 -20.30
C ILE A 212 11.42 4.64 -20.72
N THR A 213 11.94 3.73 -21.54
CA THR A 213 11.18 2.56 -22.01
C THR A 213 10.75 1.66 -20.85
N ALA A 214 11.59 1.48 -19.82
CA ALA A 214 11.24 0.70 -18.65
C ALA A 214 10.08 1.33 -17.86
N LEU A 215 10.11 2.66 -17.66
CA LEU A 215 9.02 3.38 -16.98
C LEU A 215 7.74 3.38 -17.82
N GLN A 216 7.84 3.56 -19.14
CA GLN A 216 6.70 3.48 -20.05
C GLN A 216 6.02 2.10 -19.98
N ARG A 217 6.81 1.03 -20.06
CA ARG A 217 6.32 -0.34 -19.92
C ARG A 217 5.59 -0.55 -18.58
N ALA A 218 6.17 -0.08 -17.49
CA ALA A 218 5.57 -0.15 -16.16
C ALA A 218 4.27 0.66 -16.10
N GLY A 219 4.25 1.88 -16.66
CA GLY A 219 3.08 2.74 -16.67
C GLY A 219 1.92 2.16 -17.48
N VAL A 220 2.20 1.60 -18.67
CA VAL A 220 1.17 0.95 -19.50
C VAL A 220 0.53 -0.20 -18.73
N ALA A 221 1.31 -1.09 -18.11
CA ALA A 221 0.77 -2.23 -17.37
C ALA A 221 -0.03 -1.79 -16.13
N LEU A 222 0.43 -0.76 -15.40
CA LEU A 222 -0.36 -0.16 -14.30
C LEU A 222 -1.69 0.38 -14.81
N GLY A 223 -1.70 1.12 -15.91
CA GLY A 223 -2.91 1.67 -16.50
C GLY A 223 -3.91 0.59 -16.92
N GLN A 224 -3.45 -0.54 -17.47
CA GLN A 224 -4.27 -1.69 -17.81
C GLN A 224 -4.89 -2.34 -16.56
N ALA A 225 -4.11 -2.53 -15.50
CA ALA A 225 -4.61 -3.07 -14.24
C ALA A 225 -5.64 -2.13 -13.58
N ILE A 226 -5.36 -0.83 -13.58
CA ILE A 226 -6.28 0.19 -13.07
C ILE A 226 -7.58 0.19 -13.88
N ALA A 227 -7.51 0.19 -15.21
CA ALA A 227 -8.70 0.17 -16.07
C ALA A 227 -9.59 -1.06 -15.79
N SER A 228 -8.99 -2.23 -15.56
CA SER A 228 -9.71 -3.45 -15.17
C SER A 228 -10.36 -3.31 -13.80
N ALA A 229 -9.63 -2.76 -12.84
CA ALA A 229 -10.12 -2.59 -11.47
C ALA A 229 -11.29 -1.57 -11.41
N VAL A 230 -11.17 -0.42 -12.06
CA VAL A 230 -12.22 0.62 -12.02
C VAL A 230 -13.48 0.20 -12.76
N ALA A 231 -13.35 -0.62 -13.80
CA ALA A 231 -14.52 -1.20 -14.50
C ALA A 231 -15.31 -2.16 -13.59
N LEU A 232 -14.65 -2.81 -12.64
CA LEU A 232 -15.27 -3.75 -11.70
C LEU A 232 -15.83 -3.05 -10.46
N THR A 233 -15.22 -1.94 -10.03
CA THR A 233 -15.48 -1.34 -8.71
C THR A 233 -16.24 -0.04 -8.76
N ASP A 234 -16.41 0.56 -9.95
CA ASP A 234 -17.13 1.85 -10.18
C ASP A 234 -16.67 2.97 -9.22
N VAL A 235 -15.35 3.09 -9.02
CA VAL A 235 -14.78 4.15 -8.18
C VAL A 235 -14.68 5.48 -8.95
N ARG A 236 -14.70 6.58 -8.23
CA ARG A 236 -14.60 7.94 -8.79
C ARG A 236 -13.16 8.46 -8.83
N MET A 237 -12.30 7.88 -8.03
CA MET A 237 -10.90 8.33 -7.92
C MET A 237 -9.95 7.15 -7.75
N VAL A 238 -8.79 7.27 -8.39
CA VAL A 238 -7.62 6.42 -8.17
C VAL A 238 -6.51 7.26 -7.57
N VAL A 239 -6.01 6.86 -6.41
CA VAL A 239 -4.88 7.51 -5.73
C VAL A 239 -3.67 6.61 -5.86
N ILE A 240 -2.54 7.12 -6.38
CA ILE A 240 -1.31 6.34 -6.57
C ILE A 240 -0.20 6.93 -5.72
N GLY A 241 0.24 6.16 -4.73
CA GLY A 241 1.37 6.49 -3.86
C GLY A 241 2.51 5.50 -3.97
N GLY A 242 3.47 5.61 -3.03
CA GLY A 242 4.66 4.78 -3.00
C GLY A 242 5.88 5.43 -3.65
N GLY A 243 7.06 4.93 -3.30
CA GLY A 243 8.32 5.54 -3.74
C GLY A 243 8.52 5.50 -5.26
N PHE A 244 8.10 4.42 -5.91
CA PHE A 244 8.25 4.30 -7.37
C PHE A 244 7.24 5.17 -8.14
N ALA A 245 6.09 5.48 -7.57
CA ALA A 245 5.14 6.43 -8.15
C ALA A 245 5.71 7.86 -8.32
N GLN A 246 6.83 8.17 -7.67
CA GLN A 246 7.51 9.46 -7.78
C GLN A 246 8.45 9.55 -9.00
N ALA A 247 8.47 8.55 -9.88
CA ALA A 247 9.32 8.52 -11.06
C ALA A 247 8.97 9.56 -12.15
N GLY A 248 7.94 10.38 -11.93
CA GLY A 248 7.60 11.53 -12.78
C GLY A 248 6.87 11.17 -14.08
N PRO A 249 6.84 12.12 -15.04
CA PRO A 249 6.07 11.98 -16.28
C PRO A 249 6.33 10.70 -17.08
N PRO A 250 7.57 10.18 -17.18
CA PRO A 250 7.83 8.94 -17.94
C PRO A 250 7.05 7.72 -17.43
N LEU A 251 6.59 7.72 -16.17
CA LEU A 251 5.71 6.71 -15.61
C LEU A 251 4.24 7.13 -15.69
N TRP A 252 3.93 8.39 -15.33
CA TRP A 252 2.55 8.85 -15.18
C TRP A 252 1.80 9.04 -16.48
N ASP A 253 2.47 9.54 -17.53
CA ASP A 253 1.83 9.77 -18.81
C ASP A 253 1.36 8.46 -19.45
N PRO A 254 2.19 7.38 -19.50
CA PRO A 254 1.73 6.06 -19.95
C PRO A 254 0.61 5.46 -19.10
N ILE A 255 0.58 5.71 -17.76
CA ILE A 255 -0.56 5.31 -16.92
C ILE A 255 -1.85 5.95 -17.42
N ARG A 256 -1.85 7.29 -17.59
CA ARG A 256 -3.02 8.06 -18.02
C ARG A 256 -3.48 7.67 -19.43
N GLU A 257 -2.54 7.55 -20.36
CA GLU A 257 -2.82 7.13 -21.72
C GLU A 257 -3.44 5.73 -21.77
N SER A 258 -2.89 4.79 -21.01
CA SER A 258 -3.38 3.41 -20.96
C SER A 258 -4.79 3.34 -20.34
N ILE A 259 -5.05 4.10 -19.27
CA ILE A 259 -6.40 4.21 -18.69
C ILE A 259 -7.37 4.79 -19.74
N GLY A 260 -6.99 5.86 -20.45
CA GLY A 260 -7.80 6.49 -21.49
C GLY A 260 -8.13 5.56 -22.66
N LEU A 261 -7.25 4.59 -22.96
CA LEU A 261 -7.47 3.59 -23.99
C LEU A 261 -8.41 2.47 -23.53
N HIS A 262 -8.35 2.04 -22.27
CA HIS A 262 -8.99 0.81 -21.80
C HIS A 262 -10.23 1.06 -20.92
N ALA A 263 -10.30 2.14 -20.16
CA ALA A 263 -11.45 2.49 -19.32
C ALA A 263 -12.49 3.30 -20.12
N ARG A 264 -13.23 2.63 -21.01
CA ARG A 264 -14.10 3.26 -22.00
C ARG A 264 -15.61 3.18 -21.68
N LEU A 265 -15.97 2.66 -20.51
CA LEU A 265 -17.35 2.61 -20.07
C LEU A 265 -17.81 4.02 -19.65
N THR A 266 -19.01 4.44 -20.07
CA THR A 266 -19.49 5.82 -19.88
C THR A 266 -19.63 6.23 -18.41
N PHE A 267 -19.84 5.28 -17.50
CA PHE A 267 -19.88 5.58 -16.07
C PHE A 267 -18.50 5.91 -15.48
N LEU A 268 -17.41 5.63 -16.22
CA LEU A 268 -16.04 6.00 -15.85
C LEU A 268 -15.61 7.38 -16.37
N ASP A 269 -16.52 8.07 -17.10
CA ASP A 269 -16.25 9.44 -17.55
C ASP A 269 -16.03 10.35 -16.33
N GLY A 270 -14.90 11.08 -16.33
CA GLY A 270 -14.51 11.94 -15.21
C GLY A 270 -13.72 11.22 -14.09
N LEU A 271 -13.32 9.96 -14.28
CA LEU A 271 -12.39 9.27 -13.36
C LEU A 271 -11.14 10.11 -13.11
N GLN A 272 -10.87 10.39 -11.85
CA GLN A 272 -9.66 11.12 -11.45
C GLN A 272 -8.53 10.16 -11.09
N VAL A 273 -7.33 10.43 -11.59
CA VAL A 273 -6.12 9.66 -11.25
C VAL A 273 -5.07 10.63 -10.73
N VAL A 274 -4.82 10.57 -9.43
CA VAL A 274 -4.04 11.58 -8.71
C VAL A 274 -2.92 10.94 -7.87
N PRO A 275 -1.83 11.68 -7.59
CA PRO A 275 -0.83 11.23 -6.64
C PRO A 275 -1.37 11.25 -5.20
N ALA A 276 -0.86 10.33 -4.36
CA ALA A 276 -1.12 10.31 -2.93
C ALA A 276 -0.59 11.57 -2.24
N ALA A 277 -1.34 12.11 -1.29
CA ALA A 277 -0.99 13.33 -0.57
C ALA A 277 -0.24 13.06 0.74
N LEU A 278 -0.42 11.89 1.36
CA LEU A 278 0.13 11.58 2.68
C LEU A 278 1.55 10.99 2.65
N GLY A 279 2.06 10.70 1.45
CA GLY A 279 3.41 10.17 1.28
C GLY A 279 3.65 8.91 2.11
N GLY A 280 4.78 8.86 2.83
CA GLY A 280 5.17 7.71 3.65
C GLY A 280 4.35 7.51 4.95
N LEU A 281 3.40 8.39 5.24
CA LEU A 281 2.52 8.31 6.43
C LEU A 281 1.11 7.80 6.09
N GLY A 282 0.79 7.54 4.82
CA GLY A 282 -0.56 7.15 4.40
C GLY A 282 -1.11 5.93 5.15
N THR A 283 -0.30 4.88 5.28
CA THR A 283 -0.68 3.65 5.99
C THR A 283 -0.92 3.91 7.48
N LEU A 284 -0.02 4.66 8.14
CA LEU A 284 -0.17 5.02 9.56
C LEU A 284 -1.39 5.93 9.80
N ALA A 285 -1.65 6.87 8.88
CA ALA A 285 -2.84 7.71 8.94
C ALA A 285 -4.12 6.88 8.78
N GLY A 286 -4.10 5.87 7.92
CA GLY A 286 -5.18 4.91 7.80
C GLY A 286 -5.37 4.06 9.06
N ALA A 287 -4.29 3.59 9.66
CA ALA A 287 -4.34 2.92 10.96
C ALA A 287 -4.97 3.82 12.04
N ALA A 288 -4.61 5.10 12.08
CA ALA A 288 -5.26 6.07 12.97
C ALA A 288 -6.76 6.21 12.67
N ALA A 289 -7.13 6.30 11.39
CA ALA A 289 -8.54 6.39 10.98
C ALA A 289 -9.39 5.16 11.34
N LEU A 290 -8.79 3.98 11.50
CA LEU A 290 -9.49 2.78 12.00
C LEU A 290 -9.99 2.95 13.43
N THR A 291 -9.42 3.84 14.23
CA THR A 291 -9.81 4.04 15.65
C THR A 291 -11.05 4.93 15.82
N ALA A 292 -11.55 5.53 14.75
CA ALA A 292 -12.72 6.42 14.76
C ALA A 292 -14.06 5.70 14.96
#